data_8803f8ff3ebb664623510cf7038b88ab
#
_entry.id   8803f8ff3ebb664623510cf7038b88ab
#
_cell.length_a   1.000
_cell.length_b   1.000
_cell.length_c   1.000
_cell.angle_alpha   90.00
_cell.angle_beta   90.00
_cell.angle_gamma   90.00
#
_symmetry.space_group_name_H-M   'P 1'
#
loop_
_entity.id
_entity.type
_entity.pdbx_description
1 polymer ?
#
loop_
_entity_poly.entity_id
_entity_poly.type
_entity_poly.pdbx_seq_one_letter_code
_entity_poly.pdbx_strand_id
1 'polypeptide(L)'
;MLSNFFTLIKIGRALAKSNSLSIFEEFYKPPLSIKVLIKIFGFTTFNKDSANKSAGERLKNAFLTLGPAFIKLGQFLATRADIVGEEFAKELQKLQDQMPSFDISQSKEALRKELGEEKYQQITYLSKPIAAASIAQVHFAKIINNEKKEIDVAIKILRPNIEKIFNKELDALRFLASVIEFSVKKSRRLKLVKIIDLLKEITNIEMDLRYEAASASELKKNTAQDEGFKVPSIFWDFTSQRVLTIEKVEGISIKDKELLIKNKIDLKKISRLLIQNFLRQAVGDGFFHGDMHQGNLFVDKNENIVPVDFGIMGRLDIANRKYLAEILYGFINRDYEKVAKVHFIAGLVPNTESLDQFTQALRTIGEPIFGQSSKNISAGKLLARLFEVTEKFNMVTQPQLLLLQKTMVVVEGVARSLDEDANIWEISKPVLQGWLNNEIGPKNRIDKILKTTTELLDKLPELPEMINRANKAMELLSSYEFIKNQNQSNEYEIKQKSSKLKKTYLIIGLLIIVIILLIVFK
;
A
#
# COMPACT_ATOMS: atom_id res chain seq x y z
N MET A 1 -26.93 5.93 -13.29
CA MET A 1 -27.23 7.10 -12.44
C MET A 1 -28.05 6.77 -11.20
N LEU A 2 -29.22 6.14 -11.30
CA LEU A 2 -30.07 5.76 -10.15
C LEU A 2 -29.35 4.89 -9.11
N SER A 3 -28.55 3.91 -9.53
CA SER A 3 -27.78 3.05 -8.62
C SER A 3 -26.78 3.82 -7.75
N ASN A 4 -26.10 4.83 -8.32
CA ASN A 4 -25.14 5.66 -7.57
C ASN A 4 -25.84 6.55 -6.56
N PHE A 5 -27.05 7.01 -6.86
CA PHE A 5 -27.86 7.83 -5.95
C PHE A 5 -28.24 7.06 -4.67
N PHE A 6 -28.73 5.82 -4.79
CA PHE A 6 -29.02 4.97 -3.62
C PHE A 6 -27.78 4.66 -2.79
N THR A 7 -26.63 4.45 -3.47
CA THR A 7 -25.36 4.24 -2.76
C THR A 7 -24.93 5.49 -2.01
N LEU A 8 -25.08 6.69 -2.58
CA LEU A 8 -24.78 7.96 -1.92
C LEU A 8 -25.71 8.21 -0.71
N ILE A 9 -26.99 7.85 -0.78
CA ILE A 9 -27.91 7.92 0.35
C ILE A 9 -27.42 6.98 1.47
N LYS A 10 -27.01 5.74 1.14
CA LYS A 10 -26.45 4.81 2.12
C LYS A 10 -25.20 5.38 2.80
N ILE A 11 -24.29 5.96 2.02
CA ILE A 11 -23.08 6.64 2.52
C ILE A 11 -23.45 7.79 3.45
N GLY A 12 -24.31 8.70 3.00
CA GLY A 12 -24.76 9.85 3.79
C GLY A 12 -25.39 9.45 5.13
N ARG A 13 -26.25 8.42 5.12
CA ARG A 13 -26.87 7.89 6.34
C ARG A 13 -25.85 7.26 7.30
N ALA A 14 -24.90 6.50 6.81
CA ALA A 14 -23.86 5.88 7.64
C ALA A 14 -22.94 6.93 8.28
N LEU A 15 -22.53 7.95 7.53
CA LEU A 15 -21.73 9.08 8.02
C LEU A 15 -22.52 9.94 9.02
N ALA A 16 -23.82 10.12 8.79
CA ALA A 16 -24.69 10.83 9.73
C ALA A 16 -24.88 10.06 11.04
N LYS A 17 -25.16 8.74 10.96
CA LYS A 17 -25.34 7.87 12.12
C LYS A 17 -24.10 7.80 13.01
N SER A 18 -22.90 7.85 12.43
CA SER A 18 -21.63 7.87 13.16
C SER A 18 -21.21 9.28 13.61
N ASN A 19 -22.02 10.32 13.33
CA ASN A 19 -21.67 11.73 13.53
C ASN A 19 -20.35 12.15 12.84
N SER A 20 -20.01 11.48 11.74
CA SER A 20 -18.77 11.75 10.99
C SER A 20 -18.93 12.90 10.00
N LEU A 21 -20.16 13.37 9.74
CA LEU A 21 -20.40 14.53 8.88
C LEU A 21 -19.90 15.84 9.50
N SER A 22 -19.87 15.95 10.83
CA SER A 22 -19.29 17.09 11.55
C SER A 22 -17.79 17.26 11.31
N ILE A 23 -17.09 16.19 10.97
CA ILE A 23 -15.66 16.21 10.63
C ILE A 23 -15.41 17.11 9.40
N PHE A 24 -16.30 17.08 8.42
CA PHE A 24 -16.19 17.95 7.25
C PHE A 24 -16.36 19.43 7.60
N GLU A 25 -17.04 19.76 8.70
CA GLU A 25 -17.17 21.13 9.18
C GLU A 25 -15.90 21.67 9.84
N GLU A 26 -15.09 20.80 10.47
CA GLU A 26 -13.79 21.16 11.05
C GLU A 26 -12.75 21.45 9.99
N PHE A 27 -12.72 20.64 8.91
CA PHE A 27 -11.75 20.81 7.82
C PHE A 27 -12.19 21.84 6.77
N TYR A 28 -13.47 22.08 6.67
CA TYR A 28 -14.02 22.92 5.61
C TYR A 28 -15.36 23.52 6.02
N LYS A 29 -15.52 24.86 5.86
CA LYS A 29 -16.84 25.49 5.97
C LYS A 29 -17.67 25.12 4.73
N PRO A 30 -18.54 24.12 4.78
CA PRO A 30 -19.27 23.69 3.60
C PRO A 30 -20.25 24.79 3.15
N PRO A 31 -20.48 24.93 1.83
CA PRO A 31 -21.51 25.83 1.32
C PRO A 31 -22.89 25.48 1.89
N LEU A 32 -23.77 26.46 1.91
CA LEU A 32 -25.09 26.34 2.57
C LEU A 32 -25.88 25.13 2.05
N SER A 33 -25.77 24.80 0.77
CA SER A 33 -26.38 23.62 0.14
C SER A 33 -25.91 22.28 0.74
N ILE A 34 -24.62 22.17 1.05
CA ILE A 34 -24.07 20.97 1.69
C ILE A 34 -24.48 20.92 3.17
N LYS A 35 -24.53 22.05 3.88
CA LYS A 35 -25.04 22.11 5.26
C LYS A 35 -26.51 21.69 5.36
N VAL A 36 -27.33 22.09 4.39
CA VAL A 36 -28.75 21.69 4.32
C VAL A 36 -28.86 20.18 4.08
N LEU A 37 -28.07 19.61 3.15
CA LEU A 37 -28.01 18.17 2.92
C LEU A 37 -27.57 17.41 4.17
N ILE A 38 -26.52 17.87 4.85
CA ILE A 38 -26.03 17.29 6.13
C ILE A 38 -27.14 17.31 7.18
N LYS A 39 -27.89 18.42 7.31
CA LYS A 39 -29.01 18.54 8.25
C LYS A 39 -30.16 17.59 7.89
N ILE A 40 -30.53 17.50 6.62
CA ILE A 40 -31.64 16.61 6.17
C ILE A 40 -31.29 15.14 6.45
N PHE A 41 -30.06 14.70 6.15
CA PHE A 41 -29.63 13.33 6.41
C PHE A 41 -29.29 13.06 7.88
N GLY A 42 -28.88 14.09 8.66
CA GLY A 42 -28.55 13.98 10.08
C GLY A 42 -29.75 13.97 11.03
N PHE A 43 -30.89 14.51 10.60
CA PHE A 43 -32.06 14.73 11.50
C PHE A 43 -32.75 13.44 11.96
N THR A 44 -32.53 12.30 11.28
CA THR A 44 -33.25 11.04 11.54
C THR A 44 -32.47 9.98 12.30
N THR A 45 -31.18 10.18 12.64
CA THR A 45 -30.32 9.06 13.09
C THR A 45 -29.23 9.41 14.10
N PHE A 46 -29.40 10.43 14.92
CA PHE A 46 -28.38 10.82 15.91
C PHE A 46 -28.23 9.73 16.99
N ASN A 47 -27.09 9.07 17.04
CA ASN A 47 -26.76 8.12 18.10
C ASN A 47 -25.96 8.85 19.20
N LYS A 48 -26.53 8.97 20.40
CA LYS A 48 -25.91 9.64 21.55
C LYS A 48 -24.57 9.04 21.96
N ASP A 49 -24.35 7.74 21.70
CA ASP A 49 -23.09 7.02 22.02
C ASP A 49 -21.89 7.45 21.14
N SER A 50 -22.14 8.13 20.03
CA SER A 50 -21.07 8.63 19.15
C SER A 50 -20.52 10.00 19.56
N ALA A 51 -21.19 10.70 20.48
CA ALA A 51 -20.78 12.05 20.90
C ALA A 51 -19.44 12.07 21.69
N ASN A 52 -19.13 10.97 22.39
CA ASN A 52 -17.91 10.86 23.21
C ASN A 52 -16.71 10.26 22.46
N LYS A 53 -16.83 9.96 21.16
CA LYS A 53 -15.77 9.37 20.35
C LYS A 53 -14.98 10.43 19.60
N SER A 54 -13.69 10.22 19.41
CA SER A 54 -12.87 11.12 18.59
C SER A 54 -13.38 11.15 17.13
N ALA A 55 -13.02 12.19 16.39
CA ALA A 55 -13.40 12.33 14.98
C ALA A 55 -12.90 11.13 14.15
N GLY A 56 -11.67 10.68 14.38
CA GLY A 56 -11.09 9.50 13.72
C GLY A 56 -11.84 8.21 14.05
N GLU A 57 -12.25 7.99 15.31
CA GLU A 57 -13.03 6.82 15.70
C GLU A 57 -14.42 6.81 15.06
N ARG A 58 -15.07 7.97 14.95
CA ARG A 58 -16.35 8.10 14.28
C ARG A 58 -16.24 7.73 12.79
N LEU A 59 -15.20 8.22 12.10
CA LEU A 59 -14.95 7.91 10.70
C LEU A 59 -14.65 6.43 10.50
N LYS A 60 -13.80 5.84 11.35
CA LYS A 60 -13.53 4.39 11.34
C LYS A 60 -14.81 3.57 11.45
N ASN A 61 -15.69 3.90 12.41
CA ASN A 61 -16.95 3.19 12.63
C ASN A 61 -17.91 3.34 11.43
N ALA A 62 -17.93 4.51 10.79
CA ALA A 62 -18.67 4.70 9.54
C ALA A 62 -18.17 3.77 8.44
N PHE A 63 -16.86 3.68 8.25
CA PHE A 63 -16.25 2.81 7.23
C PHE A 63 -16.54 1.33 7.47
N LEU A 64 -16.48 0.87 8.72
CA LEU A 64 -16.88 -0.50 9.08
C LEU A 64 -18.34 -0.80 8.73
N THR A 65 -19.24 0.17 8.93
CA THR A 65 -20.68 0.02 8.63
C THR A 65 -20.97 0.05 7.12
N LEU A 66 -20.18 0.79 6.34
CA LEU A 66 -20.37 0.97 4.91
C LEU A 66 -19.99 -0.26 4.10
N GLY A 67 -18.94 -0.98 4.51
CA GLY A 67 -18.56 -2.24 3.87
C GLY A 67 -17.13 -2.25 3.31
N PRO A 68 -16.80 -3.30 2.51
CA PRO A 68 -15.42 -3.62 2.16
C PRO A 68 -14.66 -2.52 1.42
N ALA A 69 -15.27 -1.83 0.48
CA ALA A 69 -14.60 -0.76 -0.27
C ALA A 69 -14.23 0.43 0.62
N PHE A 70 -15.05 0.72 1.64
CA PHE A 70 -14.77 1.79 2.61
C PHE A 70 -13.70 1.37 3.63
N ILE A 71 -13.67 0.10 4.02
CA ILE A 71 -12.58 -0.45 4.83
C ILE A 71 -11.25 -0.30 4.07
N LYS A 72 -11.20 -0.70 2.80
CA LYS A 72 -10.01 -0.53 1.94
C LYS A 72 -9.65 0.93 1.71
N LEU A 73 -10.64 1.81 1.49
CA LEU A 73 -10.41 3.25 1.43
C LEU A 73 -9.78 3.77 2.73
N GLY A 74 -10.30 3.35 3.88
CA GLY A 74 -9.75 3.75 5.18
C GLY A 74 -8.33 3.23 5.40
N GLN A 75 -8.03 1.99 5.02
CA GLN A 75 -6.68 1.42 5.06
C GLN A 75 -5.72 2.18 4.13
N PHE A 76 -6.17 2.52 2.91
CA PHE A 76 -5.40 3.35 1.99
C PHE A 76 -5.14 4.74 2.58
N LEU A 77 -6.16 5.41 3.11
CA LEU A 77 -6.01 6.73 3.73
C LEU A 77 -5.14 6.70 5.00
N ALA A 78 -5.13 5.59 5.74
CA ALA A 78 -4.24 5.39 6.88
C ALA A 78 -2.75 5.44 6.50
N THR A 79 -2.40 5.12 5.25
CA THR A 79 -1.02 5.24 4.73
C THR A 79 -0.69 6.64 4.22
N ARG A 80 -1.68 7.54 4.17
CA ARG A 80 -1.60 8.87 3.58
C ARG A 80 -1.93 9.95 4.61
N ALA A 81 -1.14 9.98 5.69
CA ALA A 81 -1.27 11.01 6.72
C ALA A 81 -1.14 12.45 6.16
N ASP A 82 -0.42 12.60 5.04
CA ASP A 82 -0.32 13.85 4.28
C ASP A 82 -1.68 14.36 3.75
N ILE A 83 -2.65 13.47 3.57
CA ILE A 83 -4.00 13.80 3.07
C ILE A 83 -4.98 13.99 4.22
N VAL A 84 -4.99 13.05 5.18
CA VAL A 84 -6.03 12.99 6.23
C VAL A 84 -5.59 13.56 7.58
N GLY A 85 -4.30 13.81 7.76
CA GLY A 85 -3.70 14.19 9.05
C GLY A 85 -3.36 12.98 9.92
N GLU A 86 -2.42 13.15 10.84
CA GLU A 86 -1.88 12.05 11.67
C GLU A 86 -2.92 11.41 12.58
N GLU A 87 -3.79 12.21 13.18
CA GLU A 87 -4.83 11.72 14.11
C GLU A 87 -5.78 10.76 13.41
N PHE A 88 -6.28 11.14 12.22
CA PHE A 88 -7.16 10.28 11.43
C PHE A 88 -6.43 9.04 10.90
N ALA A 89 -5.21 9.20 10.39
CA ALA A 89 -4.40 8.09 9.91
C ALA A 89 -4.21 7.04 11.01
N LYS A 90 -3.89 7.45 12.24
CA LYS A 90 -3.73 6.56 13.41
C LYS A 90 -5.00 5.78 13.75
N GLU A 91 -6.16 6.42 13.70
CA GLU A 91 -7.43 5.74 13.97
C GLU A 91 -7.83 4.80 12.83
N LEU A 92 -7.59 5.20 11.57
CA LEU A 92 -7.85 4.38 10.40
C LEU A 92 -6.91 3.17 10.30
N GLN A 93 -5.69 3.22 10.85
CA GLN A 93 -4.80 2.05 10.98
C GLN A 93 -5.42 0.92 11.81
N LYS A 94 -6.38 1.23 12.68
CA LYS A 94 -7.11 0.23 13.47
C LYS A 94 -8.21 -0.49 12.67
N LEU A 95 -8.43 -0.13 11.40
CA LEU A 95 -9.33 -0.85 10.51
C LEU A 95 -8.73 -2.20 10.18
N GLN A 96 -9.27 -3.23 10.82
CA GLN A 96 -8.87 -4.61 10.56
C GLN A 96 -9.72 -5.21 9.44
N ASP A 97 -9.11 -6.10 8.65
CA ASP A 97 -9.78 -6.86 7.61
C ASP A 97 -10.65 -8.00 8.17
N GLN A 98 -11.35 -7.74 9.29
CA GLN A 98 -12.23 -8.74 9.91
C GLN A 98 -13.66 -8.51 9.47
N MET A 99 -14.15 -9.38 8.63
CA MET A 99 -15.57 -9.43 8.26
C MET A 99 -16.16 -10.80 8.57
N PRO A 100 -17.47 -10.90 8.83
CA PRO A 100 -18.13 -12.21 8.98
C PRO A 100 -17.84 -13.10 7.78
N SER A 101 -17.60 -14.38 8.03
CA SER A 101 -17.44 -15.36 6.96
C SER A 101 -18.74 -15.53 6.17
N PHE A 102 -18.63 -15.83 4.88
CA PHE A 102 -19.76 -16.25 4.07
C PHE A 102 -19.95 -17.78 4.16
N ASP A 103 -21.13 -18.25 3.76
CA ASP A 103 -21.51 -19.66 3.91
C ASP A 103 -20.59 -20.59 3.11
N ILE A 104 -20.28 -21.77 3.67
CA ILE A 104 -19.42 -22.77 3.04
C ILE A 104 -19.99 -23.30 1.72
N SER A 105 -21.31 -23.27 1.54
CA SER A 105 -21.95 -23.66 0.28
C SER A 105 -21.54 -22.73 -0.86
N GLN A 106 -21.41 -21.43 -0.57
CA GLN A 106 -20.92 -20.43 -1.54
C GLN A 106 -19.45 -20.64 -1.86
N SER A 107 -18.63 -21.09 -0.87
CA SER A 107 -17.23 -21.45 -1.11
C SER A 107 -17.13 -22.64 -2.07
N LYS A 108 -17.93 -23.67 -1.84
CA LYS A 108 -17.98 -24.86 -2.71
C LYS A 108 -18.43 -24.52 -4.12
N GLU A 109 -19.44 -23.66 -4.26
CA GLU A 109 -19.91 -23.16 -5.55
C GLU A 109 -18.82 -22.38 -6.30
N ALA A 110 -18.12 -21.47 -5.58
CA ALA A 110 -17.00 -20.71 -6.13
C ALA A 110 -15.87 -21.63 -6.61
N LEU A 111 -15.50 -22.64 -5.81
CA LEU A 111 -14.48 -23.62 -6.20
C LEU A 111 -14.86 -24.41 -7.45
N ARG A 112 -16.11 -24.90 -7.53
CA ARG A 112 -16.59 -25.61 -8.74
C ARG A 112 -16.55 -24.73 -9.98
N LYS A 113 -17.00 -23.49 -9.83
CA LYS A 113 -17.03 -22.53 -10.94
C LYS A 113 -15.63 -22.16 -11.44
N GLU A 114 -14.70 -21.95 -10.52
CA GLU A 114 -13.37 -21.43 -10.84
C GLU A 114 -12.40 -22.54 -11.30
N LEU A 115 -12.47 -23.73 -10.68
CA LEU A 115 -11.55 -24.82 -10.95
C LEU A 115 -12.11 -25.85 -11.94
N GLY A 116 -13.43 -25.83 -12.16
CA GLY A 116 -14.14 -26.87 -12.90
C GLY A 116 -14.43 -28.12 -12.05
N GLU A 117 -15.37 -28.96 -12.51
CA GLU A 117 -15.85 -30.10 -11.72
C GLU A 117 -14.74 -31.14 -11.50
N GLU A 118 -13.90 -31.40 -12.48
CA GLU A 118 -12.80 -32.38 -12.38
C GLU A 118 -11.82 -32.05 -11.25
N LYS A 119 -11.33 -30.80 -11.21
CA LYS A 119 -10.41 -30.33 -10.15
C LYS A 119 -11.12 -30.22 -8.81
N TYR A 120 -12.39 -29.81 -8.80
CA TYR A 120 -13.17 -29.73 -7.56
C TYR A 120 -13.34 -31.12 -6.91
N GLN A 121 -13.52 -32.20 -7.67
CA GLN A 121 -13.60 -33.57 -7.15
C GLN A 121 -12.29 -34.06 -6.52
N GLN A 122 -11.15 -33.45 -6.87
CA GLN A 122 -9.86 -33.73 -6.23
C GLN A 122 -9.71 -33.05 -4.86
N ILE A 123 -10.66 -32.20 -4.45
CA ILE A 123 -10.71 -31.61 -3.10
C ILE A 123 -11.52 -32.58 -2.22
N THR A 124 -10.80 -33.42 -1.46
CA THR A 124 -11.40 -34.48 -0.63
C THR A 124 -12.00 -33.96 0.68
N TYR A 125 -11.50 -32.84 1.16
CA TYR A 125 -11.94 -32.19 2.41
C TYR A 125 -11.89 -30.68 2.29
N LEU A 126 -12.89 -29.97 2.84
CA LEU A 126 -12.91 -28.52 3.00
C LEU A 126 -13.45 -28.16 4.39
N SER A 127 -12.65 -27.48 5.20
CA SER A 127 -13.03 -27.06 6.55
C SER A 127 -14.07 -25.94 6.54
N LYS A 128 -14.66 -25.62 7.68
CA LYS A 128 -15.26 -24.30 7.91
C LYS A 128 -14.21 -23.21 7.71
N PRO A 129 -14.60 -21.96 7.42
CA PRO A 129 -13.66 -20.85 7.32
C PRO A 129 -12.82 -20.72 8.59
N ILE A 130 -11.50 -20.64 8.44
CA ILE A 130 -10.55 -20.43 9.55
C ILE A 130 -10.19 -18.96 9.74
N ALA A 131 -10.29 -18.18 8.66
CA ALA A 131 -10.10 -16.74 8.65
C ALA A 131 -11.01 -16.10 7.61
N ALA A 132 -11.47 -14.87 7.86
CA ALA A 132 -12.28 -14.12 6.94
C ALA A 132 -11.82 -12.65 6.92
N ALA A 133 -11.40 -12.20 5.74
CA ALA A 133 -10.96 -10.84 5.47
C ALA A 133 -12.05 -10.02 4.74
N SER A 134 -11.76 -8.77 4.40
CA SER A 134 -12.68 -7.88 3.69
C SER A 134 -13.10 -8.43 2.32
N ILE A 135 -12.18 -9.02 1.57
CA ILE A 135 -12.41 -9.49 0.19
C ILE A 135 -12.44 -11.01 0.04
N ALA A 136 -11.93 -11.79 1.01
CA ALA A 136 -11.76 -13.24 0.89
C ALA A 136 -11.97 -13.95 2.22
N GLN A 137 -12.08 -15.26 2.18
CA GLN A 137 -11.95 -16.14 3.36
C GLN A 137 -11.03 -17.31 3.06
N VAL A 138 -10.47 -17.91 4.11
CA VAL A 138 -9.52 -19.02 4.02
C VAL A 138 -10.11 -20.26 4.67
N HIS A 139 -9.91 -21.41 4.01
CA HIS A 139 -10.27 -22.73 4.48
C HIS A 139 -9.05 -23.64 4.51
N PHE A 140 -8.96 -24.54 5.48
CA PHE A 140 -8.11 -25.70 5.32
C PHE A 140 -8.80 -26.73 4.43
N ALA A 141 -8.01 -27.38 3.61
CA ALA A 141 -8.52 -28.40 2.68
C ALA A 141 -7.50 -29.52 2.47
N LYS A 142 -7.94 -30.58 1.88
CA LYS A 142 -7.11 -31.66 1.37
C LYS A 142 -7.35 -31.83 -0.12
N ILE A 143 -6.28 -31.90 -0.88
CA ILE A 143 -6.31 -32.08 -2.32
C ILE A 143 -5.55 -33.34 -2.73
N ILE A 144 -5.98 -33.97 -3.81
CA ILE A 144 -5.22 -35.04 -4.46
C ILE A 144 -4.34 -34.38 -5.52
N ASN A 145 -3.02 -34.50 -5.39
CA ASN A 145 -2.08 -33.96 -6.37
C ASN A 145 -1.94 -34.87 -7.62
N ASN A 146 -1.15 -34.44 -8.61
CA ASN A 146 -0.92 -35.19 -9.83
C ASN A 146 -0.23 -36.56 -9.58
N GLU A 147 0.43 -36.76 -8.42
CA GLU A 147 1.02 -38.02 -7.96
C GLU A 147 0.02 -38.92 -7.22
N LYS A 148 -1.28 -38.56 -7.20
CA LYS A 148 -2.35 -39.24 -6.45
C LYS A 148 -2.13 -39.29 -4.93
N LYS A 149 -1.33 -38.36 -4.38
CA LYS A 149 -1.13 -38.20 -2.95
C LYS A 149 -2.07 -37.14 -2.40
N GLU A 150 -2.62 -37.39 -1.21
CA GLU A 150 -3.39 -36.41 -0.46
C GLU A 150 -2.44 -35.41 0.22
N ILE A 151 -2.68 -34.12 0.01
CA ILE A 151 -1.86 -33.01 0.54
C ILE A 151 -2.77 -32.05 1.31
N ASP A 152 -2.31 -31.64 2.49
CA ASP A 152 -2.94 -30.57 3.26
C ASP A 152 -2.62 -29.20 2.67
N VAL A 153 -3.66 -28.39 2.42
CA VAL A 153 -3.55 -27.07 1.83
C VAL A 153 -4.41 -26.04 2.56
N ALA A 154 -4.11 -24.76 2.36
CA ALA A 154 -4.99 -23.65 2.67
C ALA A 154 -5.51 -23.04 1.38
N ILE A 155 -6.83 -22.87 1.29
CA ILE A 155 -7.50 -22.29 0.10
C ILE A 155 -8.12 -20.95 0.50
N LYS A 156 -7.65 -19.88 -0.14
CA LYS A 156 -8.20 -18.51 -0.05
C LYS A 156 -9.19 -18.32 -1.20
N ILE A 157 -10.41 -17.90 -0.88
CA ILE A 157 -11.51 -17.79 -1.85
C ILE A 157 -12.07 -16.37 -1.76
N LEU A 158 -12.15 -15.64 -2.89
CA LEU A 158 -12.78 -14.32 -2.93
C LEU A 158 -14.28 -14.41 -2.61
N ARG A 159 -14.78 -13.40 -1.91
CA ARG A 159 -16.21 -13.27 -1.62
C ARG A 159 -17.05 -13.25 -2.90
N PRO A 160 -18.23 -13.89 -2.89
CA PRO A 160 -19.13 -13.85 -4.03
C PRO A 160 -19.47 -12.39 -4.40
N ASN A 161 -19.41 -12.10 -5.71
CA ASN A 161 -19.75 -10.79 -6.28
C ASN A 161 -18.97 -9.60 -5.73
N ILE A 162 -17.80 -9.82 -5.09
CA ILE A 162 -17.03 -8.75 -4.45
C ILE A 162 -16.66 -7.65 -5.44
N GLU A 163 -16.28 -8.00 -6.68
CA GLU A 163 -15.89 -7.05 -7.72
C GLU A 163 -17.05 -6.12 -8.09
N LYS A 164 -18.29 -6.66 -8.17
CA LYS A 164 -19.50 -5.87 -8.47
C LYS A 164 -19.78 -4.88 -7.33
N ILE A 165 -19.62 -5.33 -6.07
CA ILE A 165 -19.81 -4.50 -4.87
C ILE A 165 -18.81 -3.36 -4.88
N PHE A 166 -17.52 -3.66 -5.04
CA PHE A 166 -16.45 -2.67 -5.07
C PHE A 166 -16.61 -1.66 -6.20
N ASN A 167 -16.85 -2.13 -7.43
CA ASN A 167 -17.03 -1.23 -8.56
C ASN A 167 -18.20 -0.27 -8.33
N LYS A 168 -19.33 -0.76 -7.81
CA LYS A 168 -20.49 0.08 -7.51
C LYS A 168 -20.18 1.13 -6.44
N GLU A 169 -19.48 0.75 -5.37
CA GLU A 169 -19.14 1.64 -4.26
C GLU A 169 -18.07 2.66 -4.68
N LEU A 170 -17.03 2.23 -5.42
CA LEU A 170 -15.99 3.11 -5.92
C LEU A 170 -16.49 4.09 -7.00
N ASP A 171 -17.41 3.67 -7.89
CA ASP A 171 -18.04 4.55 -8.87
C ASP A 171 -18.89 5.64 -8.18
N ALA A 172 -19.59 5.30 -7.09
CA ALA A 172 -20.30 6.28 -6.27
C ALA A 172 -19.35 7.25 -5.56
N LEU A 173 -18.24 6.75 -4.99
CA LEU A 173 -17.20 7.58 -4.38
C LEU A 173 -16.52 8.50 -5.40
N ARG A 174 -16.22 7.98 -6.60
CA ARG A 174 -15.65 8.76 -7.70
C ARG A 174 -16.57 9.91 -8.12
N PHE A 175 -17.87 9.62 -8.23
CA PHE A 175 -18.87 10.65 -8.50
C PHE A 175 -18.88 11.72 -7.39
N LEU A 176 -18.91 11.31 -6.11
CA LEU A 176 -18.84 12.24 -4.97
C LEU A 176 -17.55 13.08 -5.01
N ALA A 177 -16.41 12.46 -5.26
CA ALA A 177 -15.12 13.15 -5.40
C ALA A 177 -15.15 14.19 -6.52
N SER A 178 -15.76 13.89 -7.68
CA SER A 178 -15.89 14.82 -8.79
C SER A 178 -16.78 16.03 -8.44
N VAL A 179 -17.87 15.79 -7.70
CA VAL A 179 -18.75 16.87 -7.21
C VAL A 179 -18.01 17.77 -6.22
N ILE A 180 -17.24 17.18 -5.30
CA ILE A 180 -16.45 17.96 -4.33
C ILE A 180 -15.37 18.79 -5.04
N GLU A 181 -14.60 18.22 -5.98
CA GLU A 181 -13.58 18.96 -6.74
C GLU A 181 -14.18 20.06 -7.59
N PHE A 182 -15.37 19.84 -8.15
CA PHE A 182 -16.07 20.86 -8.92
C PHE A 182 -16.55 22.01 -8.03
N SER A 183 -17.17 21.70 -6.89
CA SER A 183 -17.82 22.66 -6.00
C SER A 183 -16.83 23.42 -5.11
N VAL A 184 -15.73 22.79 -4.73
CA VAL A 184 -14.79 23.26 -3.72
C VAL A 184 -13.41 23.49 -4.35
N LYS A 185 -13.06 24.74 -4.69
CA LYS A 185 -11.77 25.06 -5.34
C LYS A 185 -10.54 24.56 -4.56
N LYS A 186 -10.58 24.63 -3.22
CA LYS A 186 -9.47 24.18 -2.36
C LYS A 186 -9.24 22.66 -2.40
N SER A 187 -10.29 21.87 -2.64
CA SER A 187 -10.18 20.39 -2.70
C SER A 187 -9.48 19.89 -3.96
N ARG A 188 -9.39 20.71 -5.02
CA ARG A 188 -8.74 20.34 -6.29
C ARG A 188 -7.26 19.97 -6.12
N ARG A 189 -6.57 20.57 -5.13
CA ARG A 189 -5.19 20.24 -4.80
C ARG A 189 -5.04 18.78 -4.32
N LEU A 190 -6.08 18.24 -3.68
CA LEU A 190 -6.09 16.88 -3.14
C LEU A 190 -6.28 15.81 -4.22
N LYS A 191 -6.74 16.20 -5.43
CA LYS A 191 -6.96 15.28 -6.56
C LYS A 191 -7.77 14.04 -6.17
N LEU A 192 -8.91 14.25 -5.48
CA LEU A 192 -9.74 13.18 -4.90
C LEU A 192 -10.17 12.13 -5.94
N VAL A 193 -10.52 12.57 -7.15
CA VAL A 193 -10.87 11.66 -8.25
C VAL A 193 -9.70 10.73 -8.58
N LYS A 194 -8.47 11.27 -8.67
CA LYS A 194 -7.28 10.43 -8.91
C LYS A 194 -7.01 9.45 -7.78
N ILE A 195 -7.29 9.85 -6.53
CA ILE A 195 -7.17 8.96 -5.36
C ILE A 195 -8.13 7.77 -5.50
N ILE A 196 -9.39 8.02 -5.88
CA ILE A 196 -10.37 6.94 -6.06
C ILE A 196 -10.02 6.06 -7.27
N ASP A 197 -9.54 6.65 -8.37
CA ASP A 197 -9.09 5.90 -9.54
C ASP A 197 -7.89 4.99 -9.18
N LEU A 198 -6.92 5.49 -8.43
CA LEU A 198 -5.79 4.70 -7.92
C LEU A 198 -6.26 3.58 -6.97
N LEU A 199 -7.19 3.86 -6.07
CA LEU A 199 -7.78 2.85 -5.19
C LEU A 199 -8.47 1.74 -6.00
N LYS A 200 -9.16 2.11 -7.08
CA LYS A 200 -9.81 1.15 -7.99
C LYS A 200 -8.78 0.25 -8.68
N GLU A 201 -7.67 0.80 -9.15
CA GLU A 201 -6.58 0.02 -9.75
C GLU A 201 -5.97 -0.96 -8.75
N ILE A 202 -5.61 -0.49 -7.55
CA ILE A 202 -5.04 -1.33 -6.48
C ILE A 202 -6.01 -2.46 -6.12
N THR A 203 -7.28 -2.13 -5.92
CA THR A 203 -8.30 -3.11 -5.53
C THR A 203 -8.55 -4.15 -6.63
N ASN A 204 -8.50 -3.76 -7.91
CA ASN A 204 -8.63 -4.70 -9.02
C ASN A 204 -7.46 -5.71 -9.05
N ILE A 205 -6.24 -5.27 -8.73
CA ILE A 205 -5.08 -6.15 -8.60
C ILE A 205 -5.26 -7.10 -7.41
N GLU A 206 -5.70 -6.62 -6.26
CA GLU A 206 -5.97 -7.45 -5.07
C GLU A 206 -7.08 -8.49 -5.29
N MET A 207 -8.03 -8.21 -6.18
CA MET A 207 -9.12 -9.14 -6.53
C MET A 207 -8.72 -10.19 -7.59
N ASP A 208 -7.47 -10.22 -8.02
CA ASP A 208 -6.92 -11.30 -8.82
C ASP A 208 -5.84 -12.04 -8.00
N LEU A 209 -6.24 -13.12 -7.35
CA LEU A 209 -5.37 -13.89 -6.45
C LEU A 209 -4.17 -14.55 -7.15
N ARG A 210 -4.13 -14.54 -8.51
CA ARG A 210 -2.95 -15.00 -9.24
C ARG A 210 -1.76 -14.07 -9.04
N TYR A 211 -1.98 -12.76 -8.80
CA TYR A 211 -0.89 -11.85 -8.46
C TYR A 211 -0.29 -12.18 -7.09
N GLU A 212 -1.12 -12.53 -6.12
CA GLU A 212 -0.66 -12.97 -4.79
C GLU A 212 0.12 -14.30 -4.90
N ALA A 213 -0.39 -15.26 -5.70
CA ALA A 213 0.31 -16.52 -6.01
C ALA A 213 1.67 -16.29 -6.67
N ALA A 214 1.73 -15.39 -7.66
CA ALA A 214 2.97 -15.03 -8.35
C ALA A 214 3.97 -14.37 -7.41
N SER A 215 3.49 -13.47 -6.54
CA SER A 215 4.31 -12.81 -5.50
C SER A 215 4.92 -13.83 -4.54
N ALA A 216 4.12 -14.78 -4.06
CA ALA A 216 4.62 -15.86 -3.20
C ALA A 216 5.67 -16.72 -3.90
N SER A 217 5.44 -17.07 -5.17
CA SER A 217 6.38 -17.86 -5.97
C SER A 217 7.70 -17.13 -6.20
N GLU A 218 7.65 -15.82 -6.47
CA GLU A 218 8.85 -14.98 -6.63
C GLU A 218 9.62 -14.88 -5.32
N LEU A 219 8.92 -14.58 -4.21
CA LEU A 219 9.54 -14.51 -2.89
C LEU A 219 10.18 -15.84 -2.50
N LYS A 220 9.49 -16.98 -2.75
CA LYS A 220 10.04 -18.31 -2.52
C LYS A 220 11.33 -18.56 -3.26
N LYS A 221 11.39 -18.13 -4.53
CA LYS A 221 12.60 -18.26 -5.35
C LYS A 221 13.74 -17.42 -4.80
N ASN A 222 13.47 -16.16 -4.45
CA ASN A 222 14.47 -15.22 -3.97
C ASN A 222 15.05 -15.68 -2.62
N THR A 223 14.20 -16.13 -1.70
CA THR A 223 14.58 -16.52 -0.32
C THR A 223 14.96 -18.00 -0.16
N ALA A 224 15.14 -18.74 -1.28
CA ALA A 224 15.41 -20.19 -1.23
C ALA A 224 16.68 -20.58 -0.45
N GLN A 225 17.64 -19.67 -0.34
CA GLN A 225 18.89 -19.85 0.40
C GLN A 225 18.94 -19.10 1.73
N ASP A 226 17.86 -18.40 2.09
CA ASP A 226 17.82 -17.61 3.33
C ASP A 226 17.58 -18.50 4.54
N GLU A 227 18.47 -18.40 5.51
CA GLU A 227 18.33 -19.11 6.79
C GLU A 227 17.09 -18.65 7.55
N GLY A 228 16.30 -19.60 8.05
CA GLY A 228 15.19 -19.33 8.96
C GLY A 228 13.99 -18.65 8.30
N PHE A 229 13.84 -18.75 6.98
CA PHE A 229 12.70 -18.22 6.24
C PHE A 229 12.19 -19.25 5.22
N LYS A 230 10.89 -19.56 5.25
CA LYS A 230 10.25 -20.51 4.35
C LYS A 230 8.97 -19.93 3.77
N VAL A 231 8.84 -19.92 2.46
CA VAL A 231 7.60 -19.53 1.78
C VAL A 231 6.82 -20.78 1.38
N PRO A 232 5.50 -20.88 1.71
CA PRO A 232 4.66 -21.99 1.32
C PRO A 232 4.63 -22.20 -0.19
N SER A 233 4.48 -23.45 -0.63
CA SER A 233 4.33 -23.79 -2.03
C SER A 233 2.97 -23.36 -2.57
N ILE A 234 2.92 -22.92 -3.82
CA ILE A 234 1.67 -22.60 -4.52
C ILE A 234 1.25 -23.81 -5.36
N PHE A 235 -0.02 -24.17 -5.26
CA PHE A 235 -0.63 -25.21 -6.10
C PHE A 235 -1.36 -24.54 -7.28
N TRP A 236 -0.62 -24.28 -8.36
CA TRP A 236 -1.11 -23.57 -9.53
C TRP A 236 -2.30 -24.24 -10.21
N ASP A 237 -2.34 -25.58 -10.21
CA ASP A 237 -3.46 -26.36 -10.75
C ASP A 237 -4.79 -26.13 -10.01
N PHE A 238 -4.72 -25.65 -8.76
CA PHE A 238 -5.84 -25.30 -7.88
C PHE A 238 -5.90 -23.80 -7.60
N THR A 239 -5.27 -22.98 -8.45
CA THR A 239 -5.25 -21.53 -8.32
C THR A 239 -5.86 -20.88 -9.55
N SER A 240 -6.76 -19.92 -9.36
CA SER A 240 -7.43 -19.14 -10.40
C SER A 240 -7.48 -17.67 -10.01
N GLN A 241 -8.14 -16.83 -10.81
CA GLN A 241 -8.36 -15.44 -10.48
C GLN A 241 -9.00 -15.26 -9.08
N ARG A 242 -9.90 -16.16 -8.67
CA ARG A 242 -10.69 -16.02 -7.44
C ARG A 242 -10.36 -17.04 -6.36
N VAL A 243 -9.43 -17.93 -6.63
CA VAL A 243 -9.00 -19.00 -5.73
C VAL A 243 -7.49 -19.06 -5.69
N LEU A 244 -6.92 -19.02 -4.48
CA LEU A 244 -5.50 -19.24 -4.24
C LEU A 244 -5.33 -20.45 -3.32
N THR A 245 -4.54 -21.42 -3.77
CA THR A 245 -4.23 -22.64 -2.99
C THR A 245 -2.75 -22.69 -2.67
N ILE A 246 -2.44 -22.66 -1.38
CA ILE A 246 -1.07 -22.73 -0.84
C ILE A 246 -0.88 -23.94 0.04
N GLU A 247 0.36 -24.36 0.24
CA GLU A 247 0.75 -25.33 1.24
C GLU A 247 0.23 -24.93 2.62
N LYS A 248 -0.42 -25.86 3.34
CA LYS A 248 -0.86 -25.60 4.71
C LYS A 248 0.36 -25.44 5.60
N VAL A 249 0.44 -24.31 6.28
CA VAL A 249 1.53 -24.04 7.21
C VAL A 249 1.30 -24.80 8.51
N GLU A 250 2.22 -25.70 8.84
CA GLU A 250 2.31 -26.36 10.14
C GLU A 250 3.25 -25.55 11.02
N GLY A 251 2.70 -24.61 11.79
CA GLY A 251 3.50 -23.71 12.62
C GLY A 251 2.66 -23.04 13.70
N ILE A 252 3.36 -22.41 14.62
CA ILE A 252 2.77 -21.61 15.70
C ILE A 252 2.75 -20.17 15.26
N SER A 253 1.60 -19.49 15.41
CA SER A 253 1.53 -18.05 15.11
C SER A 253 2.54 -17.29 15.97
N ILE A 254 3.27 -16.36 15.36
CA ILE A 254 4.26 -15.53 16.07
C ILE A 254 3.62 -14.68 17.19
N LYS A 255 2.30 -14.49 17.11
CA LYS A 255 1.49 -13.81 18.11
C LYS A 255 1.37 -14.61 19.43
N ASP A 256 1.45 -15.95 19.36
CA ASP A 256 1.29 -16.83 20.51
C ASP A 256 2.65 -17.15 21.17
N LYS A 257 3.19 -16.14 21.86
CA LYS A 257 4.50 -16.21 22.52
C LYS A 257 4.58 -17.34 23.55
N GLU A 258 3.49 -17.62 24.27
CA GLU A 258 3.46 -18.67 25.29
C GLU A 258 3.60 -20.06 24.66
N LEU A 259 2.90 -20.28 23.55
CA LEU A 259 2.98 -21.54 22.82
C LEU A 259 4.36 -21.74 22.16
N LEU A 260 4.98 -20.67 21.66
CA LEU A 260 6.36 -20.72 21.14
C LEU A 260 7.34 -21.15 22.23
N ILE A 261 7.27 -20.55 23.42
CA ILE A 261 8.12 -20.90 24.58
C ILE A 261 7.88 -22.35 24.99
N LYS A 262 6.62 -22.79 25.09
CA LYS A 262 6.26 -24.17 25.45
C LYS A 262 6.86 -25.20 24.47
N ASN A 263 6.96 -24.84 23.20
CA ASN A 263 7.57 -25.66 22.16
C ASN A 263 9.10 -25.47 22.04
N LYS A 264 9.73 -24.79 23.01
CA LYS A 264 11.18 -24.56 23.09
C LYS A 264 11.77 -23.81 21.89
N ILE A 265 10.99 -22.93 21.22
CA ILE A 265 11.44 -22.08 20.14
C ILE A 265 12.31 -20.94 20.71
N ASP A 266 13.48 -20.73 20.11
CA ASP A 266 14.38 -19.62 20.50
C ASP A 266 13.85 -18.27 19.97
N LEU A 267 13.15 -17.54 20.85
CA LEU A 267 12.54 -16.25 20.50
C LEU A 267 13.56 -15.20 20.08
N LYS A 268 14.77 -15.20 20.67
CA LYS A 268 15.84 -14.26 20.31
C LYS A 268 16.35 -14.54 18.90
N LYS A 269 16.52 -15.83 18.57
CA LYS A 269 16.88 -16.26 17.23
C LYS A 269 15.82 -15.84 16.20
N ILE A 270 14.52 -16.10 16.47
CA ILE A 270 13.43 -15.72 15.59
C ILE A 270 13.37 -14.20 15.39
N SER A 271 13.49 -13.43 16.47
CA SER A 271 13.56 -11.95 16.41
C SER A 271 14.68 -11.46 15.49
N ARG A 272 15.88 -12.02 15.65
CA ARG A 272 17.04 -11.69 14.80
C ARG A 272 16.80 -12.08 13.33
N LEU A 273 16.34 -13.31 13.08
CA LEU A 273 16.07 -13.80 11.73
C LEU A 273 15.00 -12.97 11.02
N LEU A 274 13.97 -12.53 11.73
CA LEU A 274 12.91 -11.70 11.18
C LEU A 274 13.48 -10.38 10.60
N ILE A 275 14.31 -9.68 11.36
CA ILE A 275 14.94 -8.43 10.93
C ILE A 275 15.90 -8.68 9.77
N GLN A 276 16.75 -9.71 9.87
CA GLN A 276 17.76 -10.01 8.85
C GLN A 276 17.12 -10.43 7.53
N ASN A 277 16.09 -11.29 7.55
CA ASN A 277 15.39 -11.72 6.34
C ASN A 277 14.64 -10.56 5.67
N PHE A 278 13.98 -9.70 6.45
CA PHE A 278 13.37 -8.49 5.89
C PHE A 278 14.38 -7.62 5.14
N LEU A 279 15.56 -7.41 5.72
CA LEU A 279 16.60 -6.60 5.08
C LEU A 279 17.23 -7.29 3.85
N ARG A 280 17.43 -8.61 3.88
CA ARG A 280 17.87 -9.37 2.70
C ARG A 280 16.88 -9.20 1.56
N GLN A 281 15.59 -9.35 1.82
CA GLN A 281 14.54 -9.14 0.83
C GLN A 281 14.54 -7.70 0.30
N ALA A 282 14.63 -6.68 1.16
CA ALA A 282 14.56 -5.28 0.75
C ALA A 282 15.83 -4.82 0.02
N VAL A 283 17.00 -5.06 0.61
CA VAL A 283 18.28 -4.58 0.09
C VAL A 283 18.92 -5.63 -0.83
N GLY A 284 18.87 -6.90 -0.46
CA GLY A 284 19.43 -8.02 -1.23
C GLY A 284 18.67 -8.27 -2.53
N ASP A 285 17.40 -8.58 -2.46
CA ASP A 285 16.58 -8.96 -3.61
C ASP A 285 15.88 -7.79 -4.27
N GLY A 286 15.58 -6.73 -3.50
CA GLY A 286 14.75 -5.61 -3.94
C GLY A 286 13.29 -5.99 -4.08
N PHE A 287 12.90 -7.14 -3.54
CA PHE A 287 11.53 -7.63 -3.49
C PHE A 287 11.24 -8.12 -2.08
N PHE A 288 10.36 -7.44 -1.35
CA PHE A 288 10.15 -7.67 0.07
C PHE A 288 8.67 -7.75 0.43
N HIS A 289 8.38 -8.53 1.47
CA HIS A 289 7.05 -8.62 2.05
C HIS A 289 6.69 -7.30 2.75
N GLY A 290 5.63 -6.64 2.29
CA GLY A 290 5.22 -5.30 2.74
C GLY A 290 4.28 -5.29 3.95
N ASP A 291 3.89 -6.45 4.50
CA ASP A 291 2.91 -6.56 5.59
C ASP A 291 3.24 -7.67 6.59
N MET A 292 4.43 -7.57 7.20
CA MET A 292 4.99 -8.56 8.14
C MET A 292 4.42 -8.41 9.57
N HIS A 293 3.11 -8.24 9.70
CA HIS A 293 2.49 -8.18 11.03
C HIS A 293 2.33 -9.57 11.67
N GLN A 294 2.18 -9.62 12.99
CA GLN A 294 2.12 -10.86 13.77
C GLN A 294 1.04 -11.86 13.30
N GLY A 295 -0.03 -11.37 12.66
CA GLY A 295 -1.12 -12.23 12.16
C GLY A 295 -0.75 -13.00 10.89
N ASN A 296 0.24 -12.53 10.12
CA ASN A 296 0.67 -13.13 8.87
C ASN A 296 1.91 -14.02 8.99
N LEU A 297 2.49 -14.14 10.20
CA LEU A 297 3.73 -14.85 10.42
C LEU A 297 3.55 -16.05 11.36
N PHE A 298 4.08 -17.18 10.95
CA PHE A 298 4.14 -18.41 11.71
C PHE A 298 5.59 -18.85 11.89
N VAL A 299 5.85 -19.67 12.91
CA VAL A 299 7.14 -20.33 13.13
C VAL A 299 6.93 -21.83 13.04
N ASP A 300 7.62 -22.49 12.12
CA ASP A 300 7.54 -23.94 11.96
C ASP A 300 8.42 -24.68 12.99
N LYS A 301 8.33 -26.02 13.00
CA LYS A 301 9.11 -26.88 13.92
C LYS A 301 10.64 -26.79 13.72
N ASN A 302 11.08 -26.28 12.58
CA ASN A 302 12.50 -26.10 12.25
C ASN A 302 12.95 -24.65 12.56
N GLU A 303 12.13 -23.88 13.26
CA GLU A 303 12.36 -22.47 13.58
C GLU A 303 12.45 -21.56 12.33
N ASN A 304 11.80 -21.94 11.22
CA ASN A 304 11.67 -21.04 10.09
C ASN A 304 10.46 -20.12 10.27
N ILE A 305 10.63 -18.87 9.91
CA ILE A 305 9.54 -17.88 9.80
C ILE A 305 8.80 -18.15 8.49
N VAL A 306 7.48 -18.34 8.57
CA VAL A 306 6.63 -18.71 7.44
C VAL A 306 5.53 -17.67 7.28
N PRO A 307 5.59 -16.79 6.27
CA PRO A 307 4.50 -15.86 5.94
C PRO A 307 3.35 -16.59 5.24
N VAL A 308 2.12 -16.08 5.38
CA VAL A 308 0.91 -16.71 4.82
C VAL A 308 0.06 -15.81 3.92
N ASP A 309 0.33 -14.51 3.86
CA ASP A 309 -0.37 -13.54 3.01
C ASP A 309 0.64 -12.76 2.19
N PHE A 310 0.49 -12.74 0.85
CA PHE A 310 1.43 -12.11 -0.07
C PHE A 310 0.76 -11.01 -0.91
N GLY A 311 -0.36 -10.47 -0.42
CA GLY A 311 -1.13 -9.44 -1.10
C GLY A 311 -0.42 -8.09 -1.18
N ILE A 312 0.48 -7.79 -0.23
CA ILE A 312 1.23 -6.53 -0.20
C ILE A 312 2.72 -6.83 -0.29
N MET A 313 3.30 -6.56 -1.46
CA MET A 313 4.73 -6.69 -1.70
C MET A 313 5.34 -5.37 -2.13
N GLY A 314 6.57 -5.12 -1.71
CA GLY A 314 7.35 -3.94 -2.14
C GLY A 314 8.42 -4.30 -3.15
N ARG A 315 8.71 -3.34 -4.07
CA ARG A 315 9.81 -3.44 -5.03
C ARG A 315 10.72 -2.23 -4.94
N LEU A 316 12.02 -2.49 -4.93
CA LEU A 316 13.06 -1.48 -5.01
C LEU A 316 13.96 -1.82 -6.19
N ASP A 317 14.18 -0.85 -7.06
CA ASP A 317 15.21 -0.96 -8.08
C ASP A 317 16.61 -0.91 -7.46
N ILE A 318 17.62 -1.27 -8.25
CA ILE A 318 19.00 -1.37 -7.75
C ILE A 318 19.54 -0.03 -7.22
N ALA A 319 19.10 1.11 -7.77
CA ALA A 319 19.52 2.43 -7.33
C ALA A 319 18.93 2.75 -5.94
N ASN A 320 17.63 2.53 -5.76
CA ASN A 320 16.96 2.73 -4.48
C ASN A 320 17.48 1.75 -3.39
N ARG A 321 17.79 0.51 -3.75
CA ARG A 321 18.44 -0.45 -2.84
C ARG A 321 19.79 0.07 -2.34
N LYS A 322 20.60 0.62 -3.23
CA LYS A 322 21.89 1.20 -2.91
C LYS A 322 21.75 2.41 -2.00
N TYR A 323 20.87 3.36 -2.33
CA TYR A 323 20.62 4.53 -1.49
C TYR A 323 20.12 4.12 -0.11
N LEU A 324 19.19 3.18 -0.03
CA LEU A 324 18.69 2.65 1.23
C LEU A 324 19.81 2.06 2.09
N ALA A 325 20.63 1.17 1.51
CA ALA A 325 21.72 0.54 2.23
C ALA A 325 22.75 1.57 2.73
N GLU A 326 23.12 2.55 1.90
CA GLU A 326 24.05 3.62 2.27
C GLU A 326 23.48 4.53 3.35
N ILE A 327 22.18 4.87 3.28
CA ILE A 327 21.49 5.68 4.30
C ILE A 327 21.46 4.93 5.65
N LEU A 328 20.99 3.68 5.66
CA LEU A 328 20.91 2.89 6.89
C LEU A 328 22.29 2.65 7.49
N TYR A 329 23.29 2.29 6.67
CA TYR A 329 24.64 2.07 7.12
C TYR A 329 25.31 3.36 7.61
N GLY A 330 25.03 4.49 6.96
CA GLY A 330 25.49 5.81 7.41
C GLY A 330 24.91 6.19 8.78
N PHE A 331 23.64 5.96 9.02
CA PHE A 331 23.04 6.15 10.35
C PHE A 331 23.68 5.25 11.41
N ILE A 332 23.88 3.95 11.11
CA ILE A 332 24.54 3.00 12.04
C ILE A 332 25.95 3.49 12.44
N ASN A 333 26.68 4.07 11.50
CA ASN A 333 28.04 4.58 11.76
C ASN A 333 28.08 6.07 12.17
N ARG A 334 26.92 6.72 12.34
CA ARG A 334 26.79 8.15 12.69
C ARG A 334 27.42 9.10 11.66
N ASP A 335 27.51 8.68 10.42
CA ASP A 335 28.02 9.47 9.29
C ASP A 335 26.90 10.25 8.63
N TYR A 336 26.41 11.29 9.33
CA TYR A 336 25.26 12.07 8.90
C TYR A 336 25.51 12.87 7.63
N GLU A 337 26.77 13.25 7.39
CA GLU A 337 27.15 13.95 6.17
C GLU A 337 27.00 13.05 4.95
N LYS A 338 27.45 11.79 5.05
CA LYS A 338 27.24 10.79 3.99
C LYS A 338 25.76 10.52 3.78
N VAL A 339 24.99 10.36 4.86
CA VAL A 339 23.53 10.17 4.78
C VAL A 339 22.88 11.33 4.03
N ALA A 340 23.24 12.57 4.35
CA ALA A 340 22.73 13.75 3.68
C ALA A 340 23.08 13.74 2.19
N LYS A 341 24.35 13.55 1.84
CA LYS A 341 24.81 13.47 0.44
C LYS A 341 24.03 12.44 -0.37
N VAL A 342 23.78 11.27 0.20
CA VAL A 342 22.99 10.21 -0.48
C VAL A 342 21.57 10.67 -0.74
N HIS A 343 20.91 11.38 0.18
CA HIS A 343 19.57 11.91 -0.04
C HIS A 343 19.51 12.92 -1.20
N PHE A 344 20.52 13.79 -1.33
CA PHE A 344 20.61 14.71 -2.47
C PHE A 344 20.87 13.98 -3.78
N ILE A 345 21.82 13.03 -3.80
CA ILE A 345 22.14 12.21 -5.00
C ILE A 345 20.92 11.40 -5.46
N ALA A 346 20.13 10.88 -4.51
CA ALA A 346 18.91 10.14 -4.79
C ALA A 346 17.74 11.03 -5.26
N GLY A 347 17.91 12.36 -5.25
CA GLY A 347 16.85 13.32 -5.59
C GLY A 347 15.69 13.34 -4.58
N LEU A 348 15.91 12.82 -3.37
CA LEU A 348 14.92 12.84 -2.30
C LEU A 348 14.81 14.23 -1.66
N VAL A 349 15.91 15.00 -1.63
CA VAL A 349 15.98 16.38 -1.18
C VAL A 349 16.28 17.27 -2.38
N PRO A 350 15.51 18.36 -2.63
CA PRO A 350 15.77 19.29 -3.72
C PRO A 350 17.14 19.95 -3.59
N ASN A 351 17.83 20.17 -4.71
CA ASN A 351 19.15 20.82 -4.74
C ASN A 351 19.10 22.31 -4.29
N THR A 352 17.91 22.88 -4.09
CA THR A 352 17.72 24.23 -3.53
C THR A 352 17.92 24.28 -2.02
N GLU A 353 17.91 23.13 -1.35
CA GLU A 353 18.09 23.02 0.10
C GLU A 353 19.59 23.00 0.47
N SER A 354 19.91 23.39 1.71
CA SER A 354 21.29 23.39 2.20
C SER A 354 21.71 22.02 2.71
N LEU A 355 22.78 21.46 2.15
CA LEU A 355 23.37 20.20 2.59
C LEU A 355 23.77 20.24 4.07
N ASP A 356 24.39 21.34 4.53
CA ASP A 356 24.86 21.48 5.91
C ASP A 356 23.69 21.53 6.90
N GLN A 357 22.63 22.28 6.57
CA GLN A 357 21.42 22.34 7.40
C GLN A 357 20.72 21.00 7.46
N PHE A 358 20.63 20.29 6.33
CA PHE A 358 20.05 18.96 6.28
C PHE A 358 20.89 17.94 7.07
N THR A 359 22.23 17.97 6.95
CA THR A 359 23.15 17.16 7.76
C THR A 359 22.94 17.40 9.26
N GLN A 360 22.81 18.67 9.66
CA GLN A 360 22.57 19.01 11.07
C GLN A 360 21.20 18.53 11.55
N ALA A 361 20.17 18.61 10.70
CA ALA A 361 18.84 18.07 11.02
C ALA A 361 18.89 16.55 11.22
N LEU A 362 19.57 15.80 10.34
CA LEU A 362 19.77 14.36 10.49
C LEU A 362 20.53 14.01 11.78
N ARG A 363 21.55 14.78 12.13
CA ARG A 363 22.29 14.62 13.38
C ARG A 363 21.39 14.83 14.61
N THR A 364 20.54 15.87 14.58
CA THR A 364 19.58 16.15 15.67
C THR A 364 18.62 14.98 15.92
N ILE A 365 18.31 14.22 14.88
CA ILE A 365 17.46 13.03 14.98
C ILE A 365 18.27 11.81 15.43
N GLY A 366 19.44 11.58 14.83
CA GLY A 366 20.24 10.37 15.02
C GLY A 366 20.94 10.31 16.37
N GLU A 367 21.62 11.39 16.79
CA GLU A 367 22.39 11.38 18.04
C GLU A 367 21.59 11.02 19.30
N PRO A 368 20.39 11.56 19.54
CA PRO A 368 19.61 11.17 20.70
C PRO A 368 19.19 9.69 20.70
N ILE A 369 19.11 9.08 19.52
CA ILE A 369 18.72 7.67 19.37
C ILE A 369 19.91 6.77 19.67
N PHE A 370 21.07 7.07 19.10
CA PHE A 370 22.29 6.27 19.29
C PHE A 370 23.04 6.56 20.61
N GLY A 371 22.71 7.64 21.30
CA GLY A 371 23.23 7.98 22.63
C GLY A 371 22.52 7.27 23.79
N GLN A 372 21.43 6.56 23.55
CA GLN A 372 20.66 5.84 24.57
C GLN A 372 21.09 4.38 24.68
N SER A 373 20.70 3.71 25.80
CA SER A 373 20.85 2.26 25.92
C SER A 373 20.04 1.55 24.80
N SER A 374 20.53 0.41 24.34
CA SER A 374 19.94 -0.37 23.24
C SER A 374 18.41 -0.59 23.34
N LYS A 375 17.88 -0.68 24.58
CA LYS A 375 16.44 -0.82 24.85
C LYS A 375 15.57 0.35 24.37
N ASN A 376 16.14 1.56 24.27
CA ASN A 376 15.39 2.77 23.92
C ASN A 376 15.55 3.21 22.46
N ILE A 377 16.39 2.52 21.70
CA ILE A 377 16.65 2.81 20.29
C ILE A 377 15.54 2.16 19.44
N SER A 378 14.68 2.97 18.85
CA SER A 378 13.57 2.50 18.00
C SER A 378 13.66 3.11 16.61
N ALA A 379 13.60 2.25 15.57
CA ALA A 379 13.47 2.68 14.19
C ALA A 379 12.17 3.46 13.97
N GLY A 380 11.10 3.11 14.65
CA GLY A 380 9.83 3.84 14.58
C GLY A 380 9.96 5.28 15.07
N LYS A 381 10.70 5.53 16.17
CA LYS A 381 10.99 6.89 16.66
C LYS A 381 11.86 7.67 15.69
N LEU A 382 12.87 7.03 15.09
CA LEU A 382 13.71 7.66 14.06
C LEU A 382 12.87 8.08 12.87
N LEU A 383 12.04 7.17 12.37
CA LEU A 383 11.21 7.42 11.20
C LEU A 383 10.17 8.52 11.45
N ALA A 384 9.52 8.55 12.62
CA ALA A 384 8.60 9.62 12.98
C ALA A 384 9.29 11.00 12.94
N ARG A 385 10.49 11.12 13.51
CA ARG A 385 11.29 12.36 13.44
C ARG A 385 11.80 12.67 12.04
N LEU A 386 12.10 11.64 11.24
CA LEU A 386 12.48 11.84 9.85
C LEU A 386 11.33 12.46 9.03
N PHE A 387 10.06 12.13 9.34
CA PHE A 387 8.91 12.78 8.70
C PHE A 387 8.86 14.30 8.97
N GLU A 388 9.19 14.76 10.18
CA GLU A 388 9.29 16.20 10.50
C GLU A 388 10.33 16.87 9.60
N VAL A 389 11.46 16.19 9.36
CA VAL A 389 12.51 16.69 8.47
C VAL A 389 12.10 16.64 7.00
N THR A 390 11.31 15.63 6.58
CA THR A 390 10.82 15.55 5.18
C THR A 390 9.98 16.77 4.82
N GLU A 391 9.13 17.23 5.71
CA GLU A 391 8.30 18.42 5.48
C GLU A 391 9.17 19.70 5.44
N LYS A 392 10.10 19.84 6.41
CA LYS A 392 10.96 21.00 6.53
C LYS A 392 11.87 21.20 5.31
N PHE A 393 12.34 20.14 4.69
CA PHE A 393 13.27 20.15 3.56
C PHE A 393 12.60 19.81 2.21
N ASN A 394 11.30 19.97 2.11
CA ASN A 394 10.52 19.73 0.86
C ASN A 394 10.85 18.39 0.18
N MET A 395 11.10 17.34 0.96
CA MET A 395 11.53 16.05 0.43
C MET A 395 10.45 15.41 -0.44
N VAL A 396 10.88 14.78 -1.54
CA VAL A 396 10.00 14.01 -2.41
C VAL A 396 9.76 12.63 -1.79
N THR A 397 8.51 12.33 -1.48
CA THR A 397 8.11 11.02 -0.95
C THR A 397 7.88 10.02 -2.07
N GLN A 398 8.58 8.89 -2.04
CA GLN A 398 8.38 7.77 -2.96
C GLN A 398 7.49 6.71 -2.27
N PRO A 399 6.39 6.25 -2.90
CA PRO A 399 5.47 5.28 -2.28
C PRO A 399 6.15 3.99 -1.82
N GLN A 400 7.14 3.50 -2.58
CA GLN A 400 7.89 2.29 -2.26
C GLN A 400 8.71 2.44 -0.98
N LEU A 401 9.32 3.63 -0.77
CA LEU A 401 10.07 3.93 0.45
C LEU A 401 9.16 4.10 1.66
N LEU A 402 7.96 4.67 1.47
CA LEU A 402 6.95 4.74 2.54
C LEU A 402 6.48 3.36 2.98
N LEU A 403 6.23 2.44 2.03
CA LEU A 403 5.89 1.05 2.33
C LEU A 403 7.02 0.36 3.10
N LEU A 404 8.27 0.53 2.64
CA LEU A 404 9.45 -0.02 3.31
C LEU A 404 9.56 0.49 4.75
N GLN A 405 9.43 1.80 4.96
CA GLN A 405 9.48 2.41 6.29
C GLN A 405 8.39 1.84 7.20
N LYS A 406 7.15 1.79 6.72
CA LYS A 406 6.03 1.17 7.47
C LYS A 406 6.38 -0.26 7.86
N THR A 407 6.87 -1.06 6.91
CA THR A 407 7.20 -2.47 7.16
C THR A 407 8.35 -2.60 8.14
N MET A 408 9.38 -1.74 8.08
CA MET A 408 10.49 -1.74 9.02
C MET A 408 10.03 -1.48 10.46
N VAL A 409 9.08 -0.55 10.67
CA VAL A 409 8.47 -0.29 11.98
C VAL A 409 7.68 -1.50 12.49
N VAL A 410 6.92 -2.14 11.60
CA VAL A 410 6.16 -3.36 11.95
C VAL A 410 7.10 -4.50 12.31
N VAL A 411 8.13 -4.74 11.52
CA VAL A 411 9.15 -5.78 11.77
C VAL A 411 9.86 -5.54 13.10
N GLU A 412 10.26 -4.29 13.39
CA GLU A 412 10.83 -3.93 14.70
C GLU A 412 9.85 -4.24 15.84
N GLY A 413 8.59 -3.84 15.69
CA GLY A 413 7.56 -4.09 16.69
C GLY A 413 7.34 -5.58 16.95
N VAL A 414 7.29 -6.40 15.90
CA VAL A 414 7.19 -7.87 16.03
C VAL A 414 8.44 -8.46 16.65
N ALA A 415 9.64 -8.06 16.20
CA ALA A 415 10.90 -8.54 16.75
C ALA A 415 11.01 -8.23 18.26
N ARG A 416 10.65 -7.02 18.68
CA ARG A 416 10.66 -6.60 20.09
C ARG A 416 9.59 -7.27 20.95
N SER A 417 8.48 -7.70 20.36
CA SER A 417 7.49 -8.51 21.08
C SER A 417 8.03 -9.89 21.45
N LEU A 418 8.97 -10.42 20.68
CA LEU A 418 9.64 -11.69 20.93
C LEU A 418 10.85 -11.51 21.87
N ASP A 419 11.68 -10.51 21.59
CA ASP A 419 12.89 -10.15 22.37
C ASP A 419 12.91 -8.64 22.62
N GLU A 420 12.64 -8.21 23.85
CA GLU A 420 12.55 -6.80 24.25
C GLU A 420 13.89 -6.05 24.04
N ASP A 421 15.00 -6.79 24.05
CA ASP A 421 16.34 -6.25 23.85
C ASP A 421 16.75 -6.19 22.37
N ALA A 422 15.89 -6.63 21.42
CA ALA A 422 16.19 -6.60 20.00
C ALA A 422 16.49 -5.19 19.52
N ASN A 423 17.71 -5.01 19.02
CA ASN A 423 18.17 -3.75 18.42
C ASN A 423 18.28 -3.93 16.91
N ILE A 424 17.30 -3.36 16.18
CA ILE A 424 17.24 -3.46 14.73
C ILE A 424 18.52 -2.96 14.04
N TRP A 425 19.19 -1.94 14.59
CA TRP A 425 20.39 -1.34 14.01
C TRP A 425 21.60 -2.27 14.10
N GLU A 426 21.80 -2.90 15.27
CA GLU A 426 22.89 -3.85 15.48
C GLU A 426 22.68 -5.13 14.66
N ILE A 427 21.43 -5.64 14.64
CA ILE A 427 21.07 -6.83 13.88
C ILE A 427 21.18 -6.58 12.37
N SER A 428 20.90 -5.35 11.92
CA SER A 428 20.96 -4.95 10.50
C SER A 428 22.39 -4.80 9.97
N LYS A 429 23.32 -4.40 10.83
CA LYS A 429 24.70 -4.04 10.44
C LYS A 429 25.40 -5.10 9.59
N PRO A 430 25.44 -6.39 9.96
CA PRO A 430 26.14 -7.41 9.19
C PRO A 430 25.51 -7.63 7.79
N VAL A 431 24.19 -7.54 7.68
CA VAL A 431 23.47 -7.72 6.40
C VAL A 431 23.80 -6.57 5.46
N LEU A 432 23.70 -5.33 5.94
CA LEU A 432 23.97 -4.12 5.16
C LEU A 432 25.45 -4.06 4.74
N GLN A 433 26.36 -4.35 5.66
CA GLN A 433 27.80 -4.35 5.39
C GLN A 433 28.19 -5.42 4.36
N GLY A 434 27.65 -6.65 4.51
CA GLY A 434 27.89 -7.73 3.57
C GLY A 434 27.39 -7.36 2.17
N TRP A 435 26.20 -6.81 2.04
CA TRP A 435 25.64 -6.39 0.76
C TRP A 435 26.44 -5.24 0.12
N LEU A 436 26.76 -4.19 0.89
CA LEU A 436 27.57 -3.07 0.40
C LEU A 436 28.95 -3.51 -0.06
N ASN A 437 29.60 -4.40 0.67
CA ASN A 437 30.91 -4.95 0.26
C ASN A 437 30.82 -5.73 -1.04
N ASN A 438 29.74 -6.49 -1.25
CA ASN A 438 29.50 -7.22 -2.49
C ASN A 438 29.18 -6.28 -3.66
N GLU A 439 28.33 -5.25 -3.47
CA GLU A 439 27.92 -4.33 -4.54
C GLU A 439 28.99 -3.28 -4.91
N ILE A 440 29.75 -2.77 -3.92
CA ILE A 440 30.74 -1.70 -4.09
C ILE A 440 32.16 -2.26 -4.14
N GLY A 441 32.34 -3.55 -3.84
CA GLY A 441 33.64 -4.21 -3.78
C GLY A 441 34.44 -4.15 -5.10
N PRO A 442 35.78 -4.29 -5.03
CA PRO A 442 36.67 -4.14 -6.21
C PRO A 442 36.29 -5.05 -7.36
N LYS A 443 35.86 -6.30 -7.09
CA LYS A 443 35.45 -7.26 -8.14
C LYS A 443 34.26 -6.77 -8.95
N ASN A 444 33.20 -6.32 -8.29
CA ASN A 444 32.01 -5.83 -8.99
C ASN A 444 32.23 -4.50 -9.72
N ARG A 445 33.18 -3.66 -9.26
CA ARG A 445 33.58 -2.47 -10.01
C ARG A 445 34.23 -2.84 -11.33
N ILE A 446 35.12 -3.83 -11.32
CA ILE A 446 35.80 -4.32 -12.53
C ILE A 446 34.78 -4.98 -13.48
N ASP A 447 33.90 -5.83 -12.97
CA ASP A 447 32.88 -6.50 -13.79
C ASP A 447 31.87 -5.50 -14.37
N LYS A 448 31.46 -4.48 -13.59
CA LYS A 448 30.60 -3.40 -14.11
C LYS A 448 31.29 -2.55 -15.16
N ILE A 449 32.57 -2.21 -14.97
CA ILE A 449 33.36 -1.48 -15.97
C ILE A 449 33.49 -2.31 -17.26
N LEU A 450 33.83 -3.58 -17.15
CA LEU A 450 33.92 -4.49 -18.29
C LEU A 450 32.60 -4.62 -19.03
N LYS A 451 31.50 -4.81 -18.30
CA LYS A 451 30.15 -4.94 -18.87
C LYS A 451 29.70 -3.65 -19.55
N THR A 452 29.91 -2.49 -18.89
CA THR A 452 29.59 -1.18 -19.48
C THR A 452 30.44 -0.89 -20.71
N THR A 453 31.70 -1.30 -20.70
CA THR A 453 32.60 -1.15 -21.86
C THR A 453 32.14 -2.04 -23.02
N THR A 454 31.73 -3.28 -22.76
CA THR A 454 31.17 -4.19 -23.78
C THR A 454 29.84 -3.64 -24.33
N GLU A 455 28.92 -3.20 -23.46
CA GLU A 455 27.65 -2.60 -23.88
C GLU A 455 27.82 -1.29 -24.68
N LEU A 456 28.87 -0.50 -24.39
CA LEU A 456 29.23 0.69 -25.16
C LEU A 456 29.84 0.31 -26.50
N LEU A 457 30.70 -0.71 -26.56
CA LEU A 457 31.27 -1.23 -27.80
C LEU A 457 30.19 -1.83 -28.71
N ASP A 458 29.21 -2.53 -28.14
CA ASP A 458 28.09 -3.10 -28.92
C ASP A 458 27.14 -2.01 -29.48
N LYS A 459 27.05 -0.85 -28.81
CA LYS A 459 26.24 0.30 -29.27
C LYS A 459 26.99 1.28 -30.19
N LEU A 460 28.31 1.16 -30.31
CA LEU A 460 29.13 2.00 -31.23
C LEU A 460 28.63 1.99 -32.69
N PRO A 461 28.20 0.85 -33.26
CA PRO A 461 27.65 0.83 -34.62
C PRO A 461 26.31 1.60 -34.75
N GLU A 462 25.56 1.78 -33.66
CA GLU A 462 24.26 2.47 -33.68
C GLU A 462 24.37 4.00 -33.46
N LEU A 463 25.54 4.51 -33.05
CA LEU A 463 25.78 5.94 -32.80
C LEU A 463 25.44 6.85 -33.99
N PRO A 464 25.78 6.53 -35.26
CA PRO A 464 25.41 7.37 -36.39
C PRO A 464 23.90 7.48 -36.57
N GLU A 465 23.17 6.40 -36.27
CA GLU A 465 21.70 6.37 -36.37
C GLU A 465 21.03 7.11 -35.24
N MET A 466 21.59 7.07 -34.03
CA MET A 466 21.13 7.85 -32.88
C MET A 466 21.34 9.36 -33.09
N ILE A 467 22.49 9.75 -33.66
CA ILE A 467 22.76 11.15 -34.00
C ILE A 467 21.80 11.64 -35.10
N ASN A 468 21.50 10.82 -36.08
CA ASN A 468 20.51 11.14 -37.12
C ASN A 468 19.08 11.28 -36.55
N ARG A 469 18.71 10.40 -35.61
CA ARG A 469 17.41 10.50 -34.92
C ARG A 469 17.33 11.75 -34.02
N ALA A 470 18.41 12.10 -33.32
CA ALA A 470 18.49 13.30 -32.51
C ALA A 470 18.41 14.58 -33.36
N ASN A 471 19.10 14.62 -34.53
CA ASN A 471 19.01 15.73 -35.47
C ASN A 471 17.59 15.89 -36.05
N LYS A 472 16.94 14.77 -36.43
CA LYS A 472 15.54 14.79 -36.87
C LYS A 472 14.57 15.25 -35.78
N ALA A 473 14.79 14.84 -34.53
CA ALA A 473 13.99 15.31 -33.39
C ALA A 473 14.18 16.81 -33.13
N MET A 474 15.40 17.34 -33.27
CA MET A 474 15.67 18.78 -33.17
C MET A 474 15.02 19.58 -34.32
N GLU A 475 15.04 19.07 -35.55
CA GLU A 475 14.31 19.66 -36.67
C GLU A 475 12.79 19.69 -36.42
N LEU A 476 12.21 18.63 -35.89
CA LEU A 476 10.81 18.57 -35.53
C LEU A 476 10.46 19.52 -34.38
N LEU A 477 11.32 19.68 -33.38
CA LEU A 477 11.12 20.65 -32.29
C LEU A 477 11.21 22.10 -32.78
N SER A 478 12.14 22.41 -33.66
CA SER A 478 12.25 23.76 -34.25
C SER A 478 11.06 24.10 -35.15
N SER A 479 10.53 23.14 -35.89
CA SER A 479 9.30 23.32 -36.69
C SER A 479 8.05 23.46 -35.79
N TYR A 480 8.02 22.78 -34.63
CA TYR A 480 6.92 22.91 -33.67
C TYR A 480 6.87 24.28 -32.97
N GLU A 481 8.03 24.86 -32.65
CA GLU A 481 8.11 26.23 -32.13
C GLU A 481 7.63 27.27 -33.17
N PHE A 482 7.91 27.04 -34.45
CA PHE A 482 7.43 27.91 -35.52
C PHE A 482 5.90 27.86 -35.70
N ILE A 483 5.30 26.68 -35.54
CA ILE A 483 3.84 26.46 -35.58
C ILE A 483 3.15 27.03 -34.34
N LYS A 484 3.78 26.95 -33.16
CA LYS A 484 3.24 27.44 -31.89
C LYS A 484 3.11 28.99 -31.89
N ASN A 485 4.04 29.67 -32.53
CA ASN A 485 4.00 31.14 -32.67
C ASN A 485 2.92 31.65 -33.64
N GLN A 486 2.47 30.81 -34.59
CA GLN A 486 1.35 31.13 -35.47
C GLN A 486 -0.04 30.91 -34.86
N ASN A 487 -0.16 30.04 -33.86
CA ASN A 487 -1.44 29.66 -33.25
C ASN A 487 -1.86 30.53 -32.04
N GLN A 488 -1.03 31.47 -31.58
CA GLN A 488 -1.40 32.36 -30.47
C GLN A 488 -2.47 33.38 -30.84
N SER A 489 -2.76 33.61 -32.13
CA SER A 489 -3.83 34.51 -32.58
C SER A 489 -5.24 33.91 -32.55
N ASN A 490 -5.36 32.56 -32.48
CA ASN A 490 -6.67 31.87 -32.53
C ASN A 490 -7.26 31.49 -31.15
N GLU A 491 -6.49 31.63 -30.06
CA GLU A 491 -6.97 31.25 -28.71
C GLU A 491 -7.98 32.25 -28.10
N TYR A 492 -8.04 33.47 -28.56
CA TYR A 492 -8.97 34.48 -28.04
C TYR A 492 -10.44 34.25 -28.45
N GLU A 493 -10.70 33.67 -29.61
CA GLU A 493 -12.08 33.39 -30.07
C GLU A 493 -12.71 32.17 -29.38
N ILE A 494 -11.92 31.17 -28.97
CA ILE A 494 -12.42 29.93 -28.33
C ILE A 494 -12.86 30.20 -26.89
N LYS A 495 -12.24 31.15 -26.19
CA LYS A 495 -12.61 31.49 -24.79
C LYS A 495 -14.00 32.12 -24.66
N GLN A 496 -14.48 32.85 -25.67
CA GLN A 496 -15.80 33.48 -25.63
C GLN A 496 -16.96 32.48 -25.84
N LYS A 497 -16.76 31.44 -26.65
CA LYS A 497 -17.78 30.38 -26.85
C LYS A 497 -17.95 29.44 -25.61
N SER A 498 -16.88 29.22 -24.86
CA SER A 498 -16.94 28.32 -23.68
C SER A 498 -17.70 28.92 -22.49
N SER A 499 -17.78 30.25 -22.36
CA SER A 499 -18.48 30.91 -21.26
C SER A 499 -20.02 30.83 -21.38
N LYS A 500 -20.54 30.84 -22.63
CA LYS A 500 -21.99 30.68 -22.88
C LYS A 500 -22.47 29.25 -22.60
N LEU A 501 -21.69 28.21 -22.96
CA LEU A 501 -22.02 26.83 -22.68
C LEU A 501 -22.08 26.52 -21.16
N LYS A 502 -21.17 27.11 -20.37
CA LYS A 502 -21.15 26.94 -18.91
C LYS A 502 -22.40 27.47 -18.20
N LYS A 503 -22.97 28.56 -18.67
CA LYS A 503 -24.24 29.11 -18.12
C LYS A 503 -25.44 28.20 -18.42
N THR A 504 -25.48 27.60 -19.60
CA THR A 504 -26.57 26.68 -20.00
C THR A 504 -26.57 25.39 -19.17
N TYR A 505 -25.42 24.79 -18.90
CA TYR A 505 -25.33 23.60 -18.03
C TYR A 505 -25.65 23.90 -16.56
N LEU A 506 -25.37 25.10 -16.08
CA LEU A 506 -25.74 25.53 -14.72
C LEU A 506 -27.28 25.62 -14.56
N ILE A 507 -27.95 26.15 -15.57
CA ILE A 507 -29.42 26.29 -15.58
C ILE A 507 -30.10 24.89 -15.68
N ILE A 508 -29.56 23.98 -16.49
CA ILE A 508 -30.06 22.59 -16.61
C ILE A 508 -29.87 21.84 -15.28
N GLY A 509 -28.72 22.02 -14.61
CA GLY A 509 -28.47 21.41 -13.31
C GLY A 509 -29.42 21.91 -12.21
N LEU A 510 -29.74 23.20 -12.20
CA LEU A 510 -30.72 23.78 -11.29
C LEU A 510 -32.15 23.28 -11.56
N LEU A 511 -32.55 23.15 -12.83
CA LEU A 511 -33.86 22.60 -13.22
C LEU A 511 -34.00 21.14 -12.82
N ILE A 512 -32.96 20.32 -12.96
CA ILE A 512 -32.97 18.92 -12.50
C ILE A 512 -33.13 18.83 -10.99
N ILE A 513 -32.47 19.72 -10.22
CA ILE A 513 -32.61 19.77 -8.77
C ILE A 513 -34.04 20.18 -8.36
N VAL A 514 -34.64 21.14 -9.05
CA VAL A 514 -36.05 21.56 -8.80
C VAL A 514 -37.03 20.44 -9.15
N ILE A 515 -36.82 19.72 -10.25
CA ILE A 515 -37.67 18.57 -10.65
C ILE A 515 -37.55 17.43 -9.62
N ILE A 516 -36.35 17.15 -9.11
CA ILE A 516 -36.15 16.16 -8.05
C ILE A 516 -36.84 16.57 -6.75
N LEU A 517 -36.78 17.85 -6.39
CA LEU A 517 -37.48 18.37 -5.21
C LEU A 517 -39.01 18.29 -5.38
N LEU A 518 -39.54 18.57 -6.56
CA LEU A 518 -40.99 18.47 -6.84
C LEU A 518 -41.50 17.01 -6.86
N ILE A 519 -40.64 16.03 -7.20
CA ILE A 519 -40.99 14.58 -7.16
C ILE A 519 -40.91 14.01 -5.73
N VAL A 520 -40.08 14.59 -4.88
CA VAL A 520 -39.90 14.13 -3.49
C VAL A 520 -40.93 14.73 -2.53
N PHE A 521 -41.56 15.82 -2.91
CA PHE A 521 -42.59 16.52 -2.08
C PHE A 521 -44.03 16.32 -2.61
N LYS A 522 -44.25 15.40 -3.53
CA LYS A 522 -45.54 14.87 -3.95
C LYS A 522 -45.66 13.43 -3.47
#